data_629a0708779736d383d3484a5a296e9b
#
_entry.id   629a0708779736d383d3484a5a296e9b
#
_cell.length_a   1.000
_cell.length_b   1.000
_cell.length_c   1.000
_cell.angle_alpha   90.00
_cell.angle_beta   90.00
_cell.angle_gamma   90.00
#
_symmetry.space_group_name_H-M   'P 1'
#
loop_
_entity.id
_entity.type
_entity.pdbx_description
1 polymer ?
#
loop_
_entity_poly.entity_id
_entity_poly.type
_entity_poly.pdbx_seq_one_letter_code
_entity_poly.pdbx_strand_id
1 'polypeptide(L)'
;DPIPVRPAAHYLVGGVKVDEKGRAMHEGKVLPGLYSIGEVARTGLHGANRLASNSLLEAVVYSERAANDIISRAEDGLLPDMVEDITYWRGEDLEELADHGTLQSDLLALRTMMTNDVGLVKSDSRLENAREKIAQIRADVVPVWHATKPTQAMVELRNLIICAELVIEASITRRKNVGLHYNIDCE
;
A
#
# COMPACT_ATOMS: atom_id res chain seq x y z
N ASP A 1 -15.07 -32.13 -15.04
CA ASP A 1 -14.21 -31.23 -15.83
C ASP A 1 -13.25 -30.49 -14.89
N PRO A 2 -11.99 -30.22 -15.33
CA PRO A 2 -11.04 -29.46 -14.53
C PRO A 2 -11.55 -28.04 -14.24
N ILE A 3 -11.30 -27.54 -13.03
CA ILE A 3 -11.57 -26.15 -12.69
C ILE A 3 -10.38 -25.31 -13.17
N PRO A 4 -10.59 -24.29 -14.03
CA PRO A 4 -9.51 -23.45 -14.48
C PRO A 4 -8.96 -22.61 -13.32
N VAL A 5 -7.65 -22.65 -13.10
CA VAL A 5 -6.95 -21.87 -12.10
C VAL A 5 -5.84 -21.05 -12.74
N ARG A 6 -5.62 -19.85 -12.22
CA ARG A 6 -4.52 -18.97 -12.63
C ARG A 6 -3.77 -18.49 -11.40
N PRO A 7 -2.44 -18.64 -11.34
CA PRO A 7 -1.66 -18.07 -10.25
C PRO A 7 -1.73 -16.54 -10.31
N ALA A 8 -1.93 -15.92 -9.17
CA ALA A 8 -1.95 -14.48 -9.02
C ALA A 8 -1.42 -14.08 -7.62
N ALA A 9 -0.79 -12.92 -7.52
CA ALA A 9 -0.53 -12.30 -6.23
C ALA A 9 -1.86 -11.82 -5.64
N HIS A 10 -2.14 -12.19 -4.39
CA HIS A 10 -3.40 -11.81 -3.72
C HIS A 10 -3.20 -11.31 -2.28
N TYR A 11 -1.99 -11.37 -1.74
CA TYR A 11 -1.68 -10.93 -0.38
C TYR A 11 -0.40 -10.09 -0.39
N LEU A 12 -0.45 -8.91 0.25
CA LEU A 12 0.70 -8.06 0.41
C LEU A 12 1.46 -8.45 1.69
N VAL A 13 2.71 -8.88 1.54
CA VAL A 13 3.59 -9.32 2.66
C VAL A 13 4.51 -8.17 3.12
N GLY A 14 4.19 -6.97 2.77
CA GLY A 14 4.88 -5.75 3.17
C GLY A 14 4.00 -4.87 4.01
N GLY A 15 4.20 -3.56 3.91
CA GLY A 15 3.35 -2.57 4.54
C GLY A 15 4.05 -1.73 5.58
N VAL A 16 3.28 -1.11 6.44
CA VAL A 16 3.76 -0.24 7.52
C VAL A 16 4.50 -1.07 8.56
N LYS A 17 5.78 -0.79 8.75
CA LYS A 17 6.57 -1.47 9.78
C LYS A 17 6.02 -1.13 11.16
N VAL A 18 5.78 -2.15 11.98
CA VAL A 18 5.27 -2.01 13.34
C VAL A 18 6.14 -2.73 14.36
N ASP A 19 6.01 -2.34 15.62
CA ASP A 19 6.55 -3.08 16.76
C ASP A 19 5.54 -4.15 17.26
N GLU A 20 5.86 -4.81 18.37
CA GLU A 20 5.05 -5.90 18.97
C GLU A 20 3.64 -5.46 19.43
N LYS A 21 3.42 -4.16 19.57
CA LYS A 21 2.15 -3.56 19.98
C LYS A 21 1.34 -2.97 18.80
N GLY A 22 1.83 -3.15 17.56
CA GLY A 22 1.20 -2.59 16.37
C GLY A 22 1.48 -1.10 16.17
N ARG A 23 2.39 -0.48 16.92
CA ARG A 23 2.74 0.93 16.75
C ARG A 23 3.63 1.10 15.51
N ALA A 24 3.27 2.03 14.65
CA ALA A 24 4.04 2.31 13.44
C ALA A 24 5.45 2.82 13.77
N MET A 25 6.42 2.38 12.97
CA MET A 25 7.83 2.69 13.17
C MET A 25 8.45 3.35 11.94
N HIS A 26 9.27 4.36 12.18
CA HIS A 26 10.11 4.99 11.18
C HIS A 26 11.54 5.13 11.71
N GLU A 27 12.54 4.67 10.95
CA GLU A 27 13.97 4.70 11.31
C GLU A 27 14.28 4.15 12.73
N GLY A 28 13.59 3.07 13.11
CA GLY A 28 13.77 2.43 14.42
C GLY A 28 13.06 3.11 15.58
N LYS A 29 12.32 4.20 15.34
CA LYS A 29 11.54 4.92 16.35
C LYS A 29 10.05 4.71 16.13
N VAL A 30 9.29 4.68 17.22
CA VAL A 30 7.83 4.65 17.18
C VAL A 30 7.30 6.02 16.76
N LEU A 31 6.36 6.03 15.81
CA LEU A 31 5.58 7.22 15.45
C LEU A 31 4.44 7.38 16.47
N PRO A 32 4.41 8.46 17.25
CA PRO A 32 3.39 8.64 18.27
C PRO A 32 1.98 8.70 17.67
N GLY A 33 1.04 7.98 18.28
CA GLY A 33 -0.38 8.01 17.90
C GLY A 33 -0.74 7.22 16.63
N LEU A 34 0.23 6.61 15.93
CA LEU A 34 -0.02 5.84 14.72
C LEU A 34 0.14 4.34 14.96
N TYR A 35 -0.90 3.59 14.66
CA TYR A 35 -0.93 2.12 14.72
C TYR A 35 -1.28 1.54 13.35
N SER A 36 -0.78 0.34 13.08
CA SER A 36 -1.12 -0.41 11.88
C SER A 36 -1.26 -1.90 12.23
N ILE A 37 -2.35 -2.52 11.80
CA ILE A 37 -2.69 -3.91 12.10
C ILE A 37 -3.24 -4.62 10.85
N GLY A 38 -3.22 -5.95 10.85
CA GLY A 38 -3.69 -6.76 9.72
C GLY A 38 -2.77 -6.70 8.51
N GLU A 39 -3.32 -6.92 7.32
CA GLU A 39 -2.54 -7.05 6.07
C GLU A 39 -1.69 -5.81 5.73
N VAL A 40 -2.15 -4.62 6.11
CA VAL A 40 -1.41 -3.37 5.88
C VAL A 40 -0.18 -3.23 6.80
N ALA A 41 -0.08 -4.02 7.86
CA ALA A 41 1.02 -4.00 8.81
C ALA A 41 2.14 -4.97 8.39
N ARG A 42 3.38 -4.53 8.53
CA ARG A 42 4.56 -5.39 8.44
C ARG A 42 5.03 -5.74 9.84
N THR A 43 4.50 -6.82 10.41
CA THR A 43 4.89 -7.35 11.72
C THR A 43 6.17 -8.19 11.65
N GLY A 44 6.44 -8.79 10.49
CA GLY A 44 7.51 -9.75 10.27
C GLY A 44 7.06 -11.22 10.32
N LEU A 45 5.83 -11.51 10.74
CA LEU A 45 5.30 -12.88 10.85
C LEU A 45 5.41 -13.63 9.52
N HIS A 46 5.03 -13.00 8.42
CA HIS A 46 5.01 -13.63 7.11
C HIS A 46 6.38 -13.68 6.40
N GLY A 47 7.38 -12.97 6.91
CA GLY A 47 8.69 -12.92 6.28
C GLY A 47 8.63 -12.41 4.84
N ALA A 48 9.17 -13.17 3.89
CA ALA A 48 9.18 -12.85 2.46
C ALA A 48 8.06 -13.54 1.67
N ASN A 49 7.26 -14.39 2.32
CA ASN A 49 6.09 -15.04 1.73
C ASN A 49 5.05 -15.29 2.84
N ARG A 50 3.77 -15.25 2.47
CA ARG A 50 2.68 -15.46 3.40
C ARG A 50 2.76 -16.82 4.10
N LEU A 51 2.70 -16.79 5.42
CA LEU A 51 2.44 -17.98 6.22
C LEU A 51 0.94 -18.26 6.18
N ALA A 52 0.53 -19.24 5.37
CA ALA A 52 -0.87 -19.56 5.13
C ALA A 52 -1.63 -19.79 6.44
N SER A 53 -2.91 -19.46 6.46
CA SER A 53 -3.83 -19.57 7.61
C SER A 53 -3.53 -18.65 8.81
N ASN A 54 -2.48 -17.85 8.77
CA ASN A 54 -2.09 -16.98 9.88
C ASN A 54 -2.51 -15.51 9.71
N SER A 55 -3.01 -15.09 8.56
CA SER A 55 -3.32 -13.67 8.30
C SER A 55 -4.41 -13.13 9.20
N LEU A 56 -5.52 -13.85 9.37
CA LEU A 56 -6.60 -13.44 10.27
C LEU A 56 -6.18 -13.52 11.74
N LEU A 57 -5.38 -14.55 12.09
CA LEU A 57 -4.85 -14.68 13.44
C LEU A 57 -3.91 -13.53 13.80
N GLU A 58 -3.03 -13.15 12.88
CA GLU A 58 -2.17 -11.96 13.02
C GLU A 58 -3.00 -10.70 13.26
N ALA A 59 -4.02 -10.48 12.43
CA ALA A 59 -4.88 -9.33 12.54
C ALA A 59 -5.57 -9.25 13.91
N VAL A 60 -6.12 -10.36 14.41
CA VAL A 60 -6.79 -10.42 15.72
C VAL A 60 -5.81 -10.17 16.86
N VAL A 61 -4.65 -10.85 16.87
CA VAL A 61 -3.64 -10.69 17.92
C VAL A 61 -3.08 -9.28 17.99
N TYR A 62 -2.78 -8.68 16.83
CA TYR A 62 -2.26 -7.31 16.81
C TYR A 62 -3.34 -6.27 17.11
N SER A 63 -4.61 -6.54 16.78
CA SER A 63 -5.74 -5.68 17.20
C SER A 63 -5.86 -5.63 18.71
N GLU A 64 -5.79 -6.78 19.39
CA GLU A 64 -5.84 -6.86 20.85
C GLU A 64 -4.64 -6.15 21.48
N ARG A 65 -3.42 -6.39 20.98
CA ARG A 65 -2.21 -5.74 21.50
C ARG A 65 -2.25 -4.22 21.34
N ALA A 66 -2.68 -3.73 20.18
CA ALA A 66 -2.83 -2.31 19.91
C ALA A 66 -3.89 -1.67 20.81
N ALA A 67 -5.04 -2.33 20.97
CA ALA A 67 -6.12 -1.84 21.85
C ALA A 67 -5.64 -1.73 23.30
N ASN A 68 -4.97 -2.75 23.82
CA ASN A 68 -4.44 -2.74 25.18
C ASN A 68 -3.36 -1.64 25.39
N ASP A 69 -2.47 -1.43 24.40
CA ASP A 69 -1.48 -0.36 24.47
C ASP A 69 -2.15 1.04 24.44
N ILE A 70 -3.16 1.23 23.61
CA ILE A 70 -3.91 2.50 23.53
C ILE A 70 -4.62 2.78 24.86
N ILE A 71 -5.29 1.79 25.43
CA ILE A 71 -5.99 1.92 26.72
C ILE A 71 -5.01 2.30 27.82
N SER A 72 -3.91 1.55 27.96
CA SER A 72 -2.89 1.86 28.96
C SER A 72 -2.31 3.27 28.80
N ARG A 73 -2.01 3.66 27.57
CA ARG A 73 -1.50 5.03 27.30
C ARG A 73 -2.51 6.12 27.58
N ALA A 74 -3.81 5.83 27.38
CA ALA A 74 -4.88 6.77 27.74
C ALA A 74 -4.95 6.97 29.28
N GLU A 75 -4.88 5.85 30.03
CA GLU A 75 -4.87 5.89 31.51
C GLU A 75 -3.65 6.62 32.07
N ASP A 76 -2.49 6.46 31.40
CA ASP A 76 -1.23 7.13 31.77
C ASP A 76 -1.11 8.58 31.29
N GLY A 77 -2.09 9.10 30.55
CA GLY A 77 -2.07 10.44 29.95
C GLY A 77 -0.99 10.61 28.85
N LEU A 78 -0.60 9.51 28.19
CA LEU A 78 0.47 9.47 27.17
C LEU A 78 -0.05 9.46 25.73
N LEU A 79 -1.35 9.66 25.53
CA LEU A 79 -1.87 9.87 24.18
C LEU A 79 -1.48 11.26 23.68
N PRO A 80 -1.29 11.42 22.36
CA PRO A 80 -1.09 12.75 21.78
C PRO A 80 -2.27 13.66 22.12
N ASP A 81 -1.97 14.93 22.33
CA ASP A 81 -3.01 15.95 22.51
C ASP A 81 -3.96 15.96 21.32
N MET A 82 -5.24 16.15 21.58
CA MET A 82 -6.22 16.35 20.52
C MET A 82 -5.89 17.64 19.77
N VAL A 83 -5.88 17.56 18.44
CA VAL A 83 -5.78 18.74 17.59
C VAL A 83 -7.10 19.49 17.71
N GLU A 84 -7.07 20.65 18.37
CA GLU A 84 -8.28 21.46 18.60
C GLU A 84 -8.83 22.06 17.30
N ASP A 85 -7.94 22.42 16.35
CA ASP A 85 -8.30 23.02 15.06
C ASP A 85 -7.99 22.06 13.89
N ILE A 86 -8.88 21.10 13.67
CA ILE A 86 -8.84 20.33 12.42
C ILE A 86 -9.44 21.21 11.32
N THR A 87 -8.59 21.67 10.41
CA THR A 87 -9.06 22.38 9.22
C THR A 87 -9.96 21.46 8.40
N TYR A 88 -11.24 21.84 8.28
CA TYR A 88 -12.15 21.10 7.40
C TYR A 88 -11.65 21.16 5.96
N TRP A 89 -11.79 20.02 5.27
CA TRP A 89 -11.50 19.98 3.84
C TRP A 89 -12.41 20.97 3.10
N ARG A 90 -11.80 21.88 2.33
CA ARG A 90 -12.51 22.88 1.53
C ARG A 90 -12.41 22.49 0.07
N GLY A 91 -13.54 22.22 -0.54
CA GLY A 91 -13.65 21.85 -1.96
C GLY A 91 -14.51 22.82 -2.77
N GLU A 92 -14.75 24.03 -2.24
CA GLU A 92 -15.62 25.02 -2.84
C GLU A 92 -15.07 25.53 -4.19
N ASP A 93 -13.74 25.55 -4.32
CA ASP A 93 -13.05 26.00 -5.54
C ASP A 93 -12.70 24.83 -6.49
N LEU A 94 -13.09 23.59 -6.16
CA LEU A 94 -12.79 22.42 -6.98
C LEU A 94 -13.96 22.11 -7.93
N GLU A 95 -13.61 21.74 -9.16
CA GLU A 95 -14.56 21.37 -10.18
C GLU A 95 -15.12 19.95 -9.97
N GLU A 96 -16.30 19.66 -10.48
CA GLU A 96 -16.79 18.29 -10.60
C GLU A 96 -15.97 17.56 -11.66
N LEU A 97 -15.67 16.29 -11.43
CA LEU A 97 -14.96 15.48 -12.42
C LEU A 97 -15.83 15.28 -13.66
N ALA A 98 -15.42 15.87 -14.77
CA ALA A 98 -16.21 15.86 -16.01
C ALA A 98 -16.16 14.52 -16.76
N ASP A 99 -15.04 13.78 -16.67
CA ASP A 99 -14.83 12.52 -17.40
C ASP A 99 -14.37 11.38 -16.46
N HIS A 100 -15.30 10.50 -16.15
CA HIS A 100 -15.02 9.27 -15.40
C HIS A 100 -14.37 8.17 -16.26
N GLY A 101 -14.44 8.27 -17.59
CA GLY A 101 -13.88 7.28 -18.51
C GLY A 101 -12.34 7.28 -18.47
N THR A 102 -11.74 8.44 -18.33
CA THR A 102 -10.29 8.58 -18.19
C THR A 102 -9.78 7.84 -16.96
N LEU A 103 -10.44 7.97 -15.81
CA LEU A 103 -10.04 7.25 -14.59
C LEU A 103 -10.09 5.73 -14.74
N GLN A 104 -11.11 5.22 -15.45
CA GLN A 104 -11.23 3.79 -15.70
C GLN A 104 -10.13 3.29 -16.64
N SER A 105 -9.77 4.09 -17.63
CA SER A 105 -8.67 3.79 -18.56
C SER A 105 -7.33 3.74 -17.83
N ASP A 106 -7.06 4.71 -16.96
CA ASP A 106 -5.84 4.79 -16.15
C ASP A 106 -5.75 3.62 -15.16
N LEU A 107 -6.86 3.27 -14.51
CA LEU A 107 -6.93 2.11 -13.64
C LEU A 107 -6.66 0.80 -14.39
N LEU A 108 -7.20 0.64 -15.59
CA LEU A 108 -6.95 -0.52 -16.42
C LEU A 108 -5.50 -0.58 -16.88
N ALA A 109 -4.93 0.56 -17.29
CA ALA A 109 -3.52 0.68 -17.69
C ALA A 109 -2.60 0.31 -16.53
N LEU A 110 -2.85 0.84 -15.32
CA LEU A 110 -2.11 0.52 -14.11
C LEU A 110 -2.15 -0.98 -13.79
N ARG A 111 -3.33 -1.59 -13.76
CA ARG A 111 -3.51 -3.02 -13.49
C ARG A 111 -2.81 -3.90 -14.53
N THR A 112 -2.90 -3.53 -15.79
CA THR A 112 -2.27 -4.25 -16.90
C THR A 112 -0.75 -4.17 -16.79
N MET A 113 -0.20 -2.99 -16.56
CA MET A 113 1.23 -2.77 -16.35
C MET A 113 1.74 -3.59 -15.15
N MET A 114 1.09 -3.50 -14.00
CA MET A 114 1.49 -4.24 -12.79
C MET A 114 1.46 -5.77 -13.03
N THR A 115 0.46 -6.28 -13.77
CA THR A 115 0.38 -7.70 -14.10
C THR A 115 1.50 -8.15 -15.03
N ASN A 116 1.80 -7.35 -16.06
CA ASN A 116 2.74 -7.73 -17.11
C ASN A 116 4.19 -7.48 -16.73
N ASP A 117 4.47 -6.34 -16.11
CA ASP A 117 5.84 -5.88 -15.89
C ASP A 117 6.33 -6.15 -14.45
N VAL A 118 5.41 -6.21 -13.46
CA VAL A 118 5.71 -6.38 -12.02
C VAL A 118 5.11 -7.67 -11.44
N GLY A 119 4.64 -8.56 -12.29
CA GLY A 119 3.98 -9.81 -11.91
C GLY A 119 4.90 -10.82 -11.21
N LEU A 120 4.54 -12.11 -11.27
CA LEU A 120 5.24 -13.17 -10.53
C LEU A 120 6.71 -13.34 -10.96
N VAL A 121 6.98 -13.25 -12.25
CA VAL A 121 8.34 -13.30 -12.82
C VAL A 121 8.71 -11.92 -13.34
N LYS A 122 9.74 -11.35 -12.77
CA LYS A 122 10.23 -10.00 -13.07
C LYS A 122 11.53 -10.08 -13.87
N SER A 123 11.88 -8.96 -14.53
CA SER A 123 13.21 -8.68 -15.07
C SER A 123 13.54 -7.21 -14.87
N ASP A 124 14.82 -6.86 -14.90
CA ASP A 124 15.24 -5.47 -14.74
C ASP A 124 14.63 -4.57 -15.81
N SER A 125 14.59 -5.03 -17.06
CA SER A 125 14.00 -4.28 -18.18
C SER A 125 12.49 -4.06 -18.01
N ARG A 126 11.75 -5.04 -17.49
CA ARG A 126 10.30 -4.90 -17.20
C ARG A 126 10.06 -3.94 -16.04
N LEU A 127 10.85 -4.03 -14.99
CA LEU A 127 10.72 -3.14 -13.83
C LEU A 127 11.01 -1.69 -14.21
N GLU A 128 12.02 -1.45 -15.04
CA GLU A 128 12.32 -0.12 -15.55
C GLU A 128 11.18 0.45 -16.42
N ASN A 129 10.65 -0.37 -17.33
CA ASN A 129 9.46 -0.02 -18.12
C ASN A 129 8.24 0.30 -17.25
N ALA A 130 8.04 -0.46 -16.15
CA ALA A 130 6.98 -0.17 -15.19
C ALA A 130 7.21 1.16 -14.48
N ARG A 131 8.45 1.48 -14.10
CA ARG A 131 8.82 2.76 -13.48
C ARG A 131 8.51 3.95 -14.36
N GLU A 132 8.84 3.86 -15.66
CA GLU A 132 8.54 4.91 -16.62
C GLU A 132 7.01 5.08 -16.81
N LYS A 133 6.29 3.97 -16.97
CA LYS A 133 4.82 3.99 -17.16
C LYS A 133 4.08 4.54 -15.95
N ILE A 134 4.47 4.14 -14.73
CA ILE A 134 3.79 4.66 -13.52
C ILE A 134 4.03 6.15 -13.33
N ALA A 135 5.21 6.63 -13.68
CA ALA A 135 5.51 8.06 -13.65
C ALA A 135 4.63 8.85 -14.62
N GLN A 136 4.35 8.30 -15.81
CA GLN A 136 3.43 8.91 -16.76
C GLN A 136 1.99 8.92 -16.23
N ILE A 137 1.47 7.78 -15.75
CA ILE A 137 0.12 7.70 -15.16
C ILE A 137 -0.04 8.70 -14.01
N ARG A 138 0.98 8.80 -13.17
CA ARG A 138 1.00 9.79 -12.09
C ARG A 138 0.94 11.23 -12.61
N ALA A 139 1.72 11.54 -13.64
CA ALA A 139 1.75 12.87 -14.23
C ALA A 139 0.39 13.28 -14.81
N ASP A 140 -0.39 12.33 -15.32
CA ASP A 140 -1.72 12.55 -15.85
C ASP A 140 -2.78 12.69 -14.74
N VAL A 141 -2.70 11.87 -13.68
CA VAL A 141 -3.69 11.80 -12.59
C VAL A 141 -3.53 12.92 -11.54
N VAL A 142 -2.30 13.30 -11.19
CA VAL A 142 -2.07 14.27 -10.11
C VAL A 142 -2.67 15.65 -10.38
N PRO A 143 -2.58 16.24 -11.58
CA PRO A 143 -3.23 17.52 -11.86
C PRO A 143 -4.76 17.44 -11.71
N VAL A 144 -5.36 16.34 -12.18
CA VAL A 144 -6.81 16.10 -12.06
C VAL A 144 -7.21 15.98 -10.59
N TRP A 145 -6.43 15.24 -9.78
CA TRP A 145 -6.64 15.15 -8.34
C TRP A 145 -6.67 16.51 -7.64
N HIS A 146 -5.79 17.42 -8.03
CA HIS A 146 -5.73 18.76 -7.42
C HIS A 146 -6.79 19.74 -7.93
N ALA A 147 -7.36 19.50 -9.08
CA ALA A 147 -8.34 20.38 -9.72
C ALA A 147 -9.81 19.98 -9.45
N THR A 148 -10.06 18.73 -9.07
CA THR A 148 -11.42 18.19 -8.97
C THR A 148 -11.79 17.76 -7.56
N LYS A 149 -13.09 17.76 -7.28
CA LYS A 149 -13.61 17.17 -6.04
C LYS A 149 -13.31 15.67 -5.99
N PRO A 150 -12.77 15.17 -4.88
CA PRO A 150 -12.39 13.76 -4.79
C PRO A 150 -13.62 12.86 -4.85
N THR A 151 -13.61 11.93 -5.78
CA THR A 151 -14.54 10.80 -5.81
C THR A 151 -13.86 9.57 -5.22
N GLN A 152 -14.64 8.56 -4.81
CA GLN A 152 -14.06 7.29 -4.34
C GLN A 152 -13.09 6.69 -5.37
N ALA A 153 -13.47 6.64 -6.64
CA ALA A 153 -12.64 6.10 -7.72
C ALA A 153 -11.31 6.86 -7.87
N MET A 154 -11.33 8.19 -7.74
CA MET A 154 -10.13 9.02 -7.80
C MET A 154 -9.19 8.75 -6.59
N VAL A 155 -9.75 8.66 -5.38
CA VAL A 155 -8.99 8.33 -4.17
C VAL A 155 -8.33 6.95 -4.30
N GLU A 156 -9.08 5.95 -4.77
CA GLU A 156 -8.58 4.59 -5.00
C GLU A 156 -7.47 4.57 -6.04
N LEU A 157 -7.65 5.21 -7.19
CA LEU A 157 -6.62 5.27 -8.24
C LEU A 157 -5.34 5.95 -7.73
N ARG A 158 -5.45 7.11 -7.07
CA ARG A 158 -4.30 7.80 -6.47
C ARG A 158 -3.56 6.91 -5.48
N ASN A 159 -4.27 6.20 -4.62
CA ASN A 159 -3.65 5.32 -3.63
C ASN A 159 -2.98 4.10 -4.30
N LEU A 160 -3.60 3.53 -5.33
CA LEU A 160 -3.01 2.44 -6.11
C LEU A 160 -1.74 2.87 -6.84
N ILE A 161 -1.68 4.09 -7.38
CA ILE A 161 -0.45 4.65 -7.99
C ILE A 161 0.68 4.68 -6.96
N ILE A 162 0.45 5.21 -5.77
CA ILE A 162 1.45 5.28 -4.70
C ILE A 162 1.92 3.88 -4.29
N CYS A 163 0.99 2.94 -4.09
CA CYS A 163 1.34 1.56 -3.75
C CYS A 163 2.15 0.89 -4.88
N ALA A 164 1.78 1.11 -6.15
CA ALA A 164 2.50 0.56 -7.29
C ALA A 164 3.92 1.11 -7.38
N GLU A 165 4.13 2.42 -7.21
CA GLU A 165 5.46 3.03 -7.16
C GLU A 165 6.33 2.37 -6.08
N LEU A 166 5.81 2.21 -4.86
CA LEU A 166 6.54 1.57 -3.76
C LEU A 166 6.92 0.13 -4.08
N VAL A 167 6.01 -0.65 -4.70
CA VAL A 167 6.27 -2.04 -5.10
C VAL A 167 7.31 -2.12 -6.21
N ILE A 168 7.25 -1.24 -7.20
CA ILE A 168 8.22 -1.16 -8.30
C ILE A 168 9.61 -0.85 -7.75
N GLU A 169 9.76 0.22 -6.97
CA GLU A 169 11.03 0.65 -6.40
C GLU A 169 11.62 -0.40 -5.45
N ALA A 170 10.80 -1.02 -4.61
CA ALA A 170 11.23 -2.11 -3.76
C ALA A 170 11.69 -3.33 -4.57
N SER A 171 11.05 -3.60 -5.72
CA SER A 171 11.43 -4.71 -6.61
C SER A 171 12.73 -4.42 -7.35
N ILE A 172 12.98 -3.19 -7.78
CA ILE A 172 14.23 -2.75 -8.43
C ILE A 172 15.40 -2.85 -7.43
N THR A 173 15.19 -2.34 -6.22
CA THR A 173 16.23 -2.26 -5.19
C THR A 173 16.62 -3.64 -4.66
N ARG A 174 15.70 -4.59 -4.64
CA ARG A 174 15.95 -5.92 -4.11
C ARG A 174 16.66 -6.80 -5.13
N ARG A 175 17.94 -7.07 -4.89
CA ARG A 175 18.80 -7.87 -5.78
C ARG A 175 18.93 -9.35 -5.38
N LYS A 176 18.08 -9.84 -4.49
CA LYS A 176 18.11 -11.23 -4.02
C LYS A 176 16.72 -11.85 -4.14
N ASN A 177 16.65 -12.99 -4.82
CA ASN A 177 15.44 -13.79 -4.97
C ASN A 177 15.09 -14.48 -3.64
N VAL A 178 14.00 -14.04 -3.00
CA VAL A 178 13.52 -14.61 -1.73
C VAL A 178 11.98 -14.52 -1.68
N GLY A 179 11.34 -15.62 -1.33
CA GLY A 179 9.89 -15.68 -1.16
C GLY A 179 9.14 -15.35 -2.43
N LEU A 180 8.30 -14.33 -2.41
CA LEU A 180 7.49 -13.89 -3.55
C LEU A 180 8.27 -13.03 -4.57
N HIS A 181 9.43 -12.54 -4.20
CA HIS A 181 10.27 -11.78 -5.12
C HIS A 181 11.11 -12.73 -5.97
N TYR A 182 10.83 -12.76 -7.27
CA TYR A 182 11.61 -13.48 -8.24
C TYR A 182 11.89 -12.59 -9.46
N ASN A 183 13.16 -12.27 -9.67
CA ASN A 183 13.67 -11.52 -10.80
C ASN A 183 14.72 -12.37 -11.52
N ILE A 184 14.54 -12.61 -12.81
CA ILE A 184 15.42 -13.48 -13.61
C ILE A 184 16.84 -12.93 -13.77
N ASP A 185 17.02 -11.62 -13.55
CA ASP A 185 18.32 -10.92 -13.64
C ASP A 185 19.01 -10.82 -12.28
N CYS A 186 18.45 -11.46 -11.22
CA CYS A 186 19.01 -11.52 -9.88
C CYS A 186 19.39 -12.96 -9.48
N GLU A 187 20.34 -13.06 -8.51
CA GLU A 187 20.72 -14.32 -7.88
C GLU A 187 19.73 -14.79 -6.81
#